data_0b626574f8afe3f89b5cdedc2ea3eb2b
#
_entry.id   0b626574f8afe3f89b5cdedc2ea3eb2b
#
_cell.length_a   1.000
_cell.length_b   1.000
_cell.length_c   1.000
_cell.angle_alpha   90.00
_cell.angle_beta   90.00
_cell.angle_gamma   90.00
#
_symmetry.space_group_name_H-M   'P 1'
#
loop_
_entity.id
_entity.type
_entity.pdbx_description
1 polymer ?
#
loop_
_entity_poly.entity_id
_entity_poly.type
_entity_poly.pdbx_seq_one_letter_code
_entity_poly.pdbx_strand_id
1 'polypeptide(L)'
;MSAPGTALVTGAARGIGAAVVARLVGRGFHVYAVDACAGATAGTAYPLAAREDLERVAAAHPDAVTPVVADACVVAQLGDVVDQIRSERGGLQVAVANAAIIAGGSLQWETDDALLEHLWRADAVSVWNTAKVTLPLLLQQDPVQRPTFVAVASAAGEQGLYQLSAYCMAKHAVIGLVRALAADVAGLSVTVAGVSPWSTDTAMLAATAQIYGLDDIGPLLGGQASRALEPDEVASVIEFACLAGPVVHGSILPAGRGGRE
;
A
#
# COMPACT_ATOMS: atom_id res chain seq x y z
N MET A 1 -30.86 2.28 -5.54
CA MET A 1 -29.41 2.14 -5.71
C MET A 1 -28.80 2.28 -4.32
N SER A 2 -28.03 1.30 -3.85
CA SER A 2 -27.28 1.44 -2.60
C SER A 2 -26.31 2.62 -2.74
N ALA A 3 -26.04 3.33 -1.61
CA ALA A 3 -25.02 4.37 -1.60
C ALA A 3 -23.67 3.79 -2.08
N PRO A 4 -22.85 4.59 -2.80
CA PRO A 4 -21.54 4.12 -3.23
C PRO A 4 -20.70 3.70 -2.01
N GLY A 5 -19.96 2.61 -2.14
CA GLY A 5 -19.05 2.15 -1.10
C GLY A 5 -17.99 3.21 -0.80
N THR A 6 -17.41 3.17 0.39
CA THR A 6 -16.32 4.08 0.78
C THR A 6 -15.02 3.31 0.92
N ALA A 7 -13.94 3.84 0.36
CA ALA A 7 -12.60 3.26 0.46
C ALA A 7 -11.59 4.28 0.99
N LEU A 8 -10.55 3.79 1.66
CA LEU A 8 -9.38 4.55 2.06
C LEU A 8 -8.13 3.90 1.43
N VAL A 9 -7.27 4.71 0.81
CA VAL A 9 -6.00 4.25 0.23
C VAL A 9 -4.86 5.13 0.74
N THR A 10 -3.85 4.55 1.38
CA THR A 10 -2.64 5.28 1.78
C THR A 10 -1.54 5.20 0.70
N GLY A 11 -0.67 6.21 0.61
CA GLY A 11 0.30 6.33 -0.47
C GLY A 11 -0.37 6.53 -1.84
N ALA A 12 -1.45 7.31 -1.86
CA ALA A 12 -2.40 7.39 -2.97
C ALA A 12 -2.00 8.37 -4.07
N ALA A 13 -0.96 9.21 -3.85
CA ALA A 13 -0.67 10.31 -4.77
C ALA A 13 0.01 9.89 -6.08
N ARG A 14 0.61 8.68 -6.14
CA ARG A 14 1.30 8.19 -7.35
C ARG A 14 1.41 6.67 -7.40
N GLY A 15 1.94 6.14 -8.51
CA GLY A 15 2.27 4.73 -8.69
C GLY A 15 1.10 3.80 -8.44
N ILE A 16 1.35 2.71 -7.70
CA ILE A 16 0.34 1.69 -7.39
C ILE A 16 -0.87 2.29 -6.68
N GLY A 17 -0.63 3.18 -5.68
CA GLY A 17 -1.73 3.78 -4.92
C GLY A 17 -2.69 4.60 -5.78
N ALA A 18 -2.17 5.44 -6.68
CA ALA A 18 -2.99 6.22 -7.62
C ALA A 18 -3.79 5.32 -8.58
N ALA A 19 -3.18 4.23 -9.05
CA ALA A 19 -3.86 3.24 -9.90
C ALA A 19 -4.97 2.50 -9.13
N VAL A 20 -4.75 2.18 -7.85
CA VAL A 20 -5.79 1.59 -6.97
C VAL A 20 -6.96 2.56 -6.79
N VAL A 21 -6.69 3.85 -6.56
CA VAL A 21 -7.74 4.87 -6.46
C VAL A 21 -8.60 4.87 -7.73
N ALA A 22 -7.99 4.93 -8.92
CA ALA A 22 -8.71 4.95 -10.18
C ALA A 22 -9.58 3.69 -10.38
N ARG A 23 -9.06 2.50 -10.02
CA ARG A 23 -9.79 1.24 -10.13
C ARG A 23 -10.97 1.17 -9.16
N LEU A 24 -10.81 1.57 -7.90
CA LEU A 24 -11.89 1.57 -6.92
C LEU A 24 -12.99 2.58 -7.30
N VAL A 25 -12.61 3.76 -7.82
CA VAL A 25 -13.57 4.71 -8.40
C VAL A 25 -14.33 4.07 -9.55
N GLY A 26 -13.66 3.36 -10.45
CA GLY A 26 -14.30 2.60 -11.55
C GLY A 26 -15.29 1.53 -11.07
N ARG A 27 -15.20 1.09 -9.80
CA ARG A 27 -16.15 0.18 -9.14
C ARG A 27 -17.27 0.92 -8.38
N GLY A 28 -17.31 2.22 -8.45
CA GLY A 28 -18.33 3.05 -7.79
C GLY A 28 -18.01 3.37 -6.32
N PHE A 29 -16.76 3.21 -5.87
CA PHE A 29 -16.35 3.67 -4.55
C PHE A 29 -16.10 5.17 -4.54
N HIS A 30 -16.43 5.81 -3.43
CA HIS A 30 -15.85 7.08 -3.06
C HIS A 30 -14.55 6.81 -2.30
N VAL A 31 -13.43 7.38 -2.75
CA VAL A 31 -12.10 7.06 -2.22
C VAL A 31 -11.50 8.25 -1.47
N TYR A 32 -11.13 8.04 -0.20
CA TYR A 32 -10.25 8.93 0.53
C TYR A 32 -8.81 8.59 0.16
N ALA A 33 -8.24 9.41 -0.69
CA ALA A 33 -6.86 9.28 -1.17
C ALA A 33 -5.92 9.97 -0.19
N VAL A 34 -5.17 9.18 0.58
CA VAL A 34 -4.32 9.66 1.67
C VAL A 34 -2.86 9.57 1.26
N ASP A 35 -2.11 10.64 1.42
CA ASP A 35 -0.67 10.67 1.19
C ASP A 35 0.01 11.69 2.11
N ALA A 36 1.24 11.41 2.54
CA ALA A 36 2.01 12.34 3.35
C ALA A 36 2.45 13.59 2.59
N CYS A 37 2.54 13.50 1.27
CA CYS A 37 2.99 14.58 0.37
C CYS A 37 4.31 15.21 0.83
N ALA A 38 5.26 14.39 1.29
CA ALA A 38 6.50 14.84 1.94
C ALA A 38 7.54 15.42 0.95
N GLY A 39 7.36 15.20 -0.35
CA GLY A 39 8.22 15.79 -1.38
C GLY A 39 9.70 15.40 -1.24
N ALA A 40 10.59 16.35 -1.49
CA ALA A 40 12.05 16.16 -1.43
C ALA A 40 12.62 16.19 0.00
N THR A 41 11.82 16.52 1.02
CA THR A 41 12.29 16.72 2.40
C THR A 41 12.20 15.46 3.26
N ALA A 42 11.77 14.35 2.71
CA ALA A 42 11.43 13.14 3.46
C ALA A 42 12.63 12.29 3.94
N GLY A 43 13.87 12.71 3.75
CA GLY A 43 15.05 11.93 4.13
C GLY A 43 15.29 10.67 3.28
N THR A 44 14.67 10.61 2.09
CA THR A 44 14.89 9.55 1.09
C THR A 44 15.84 10.02 -0.01
N ALA A 45 16.54 9.08 -0.67
CA ALA A 45 17.42 9.38 -1.80
C ALA A 45 16.67 9.83 -3.07
N TYR A 46 15.35 9.74 -3.07
CA TYR A 46 14.48 10.17 -4.17
C TYR A 46 13.29 10.97 -3.62
N PRO A 47 12.73 11.92 -4.40
CA PRO A 47 11.61 12.71 -3.92
C PRO A 47 10.37 11.84 -3.76
N LEU A 48 9.66 11.98 -2.63
CA LEU A 48 8.34 11.43 -2.43
C LEU A 48 7.30 12.27 -3.18
N ALA A 49 6.04 11.83 -3.17
CA ALA A 49 4.95 12.57 -3.78
C ALA A 49 4.80 13.97 -3.13
N ALA A 50 4.43 14.93 -3.94
CA ALA A 50 4.07 16.27 -3.50
C ALA A 50 2.53 16.44 -3.43
N ARG A 51 2.06 17.53 -2.85
CA ARG A 51 0.63 17.84 -2.74
C ARG A 51 -0.05 17.89 -4.12
N GLU A 52 0.65 18.43 -5.11
CA GLU A 52 0.17 18.57 -6.49
C GLU A 52 -0.07 17.21 -7.16
N ASP A 53 0.67 16.17 -6.75
CA ASP A 53 0.44 14.82 -7.25
C ASP A 53 -0.89 14.27 -6.72
N LEU A 54 -1.16 14.45 -5.43
CA LEU A 54 -2.41 14.03 -4.80
C LEU A 54 -3.62 14.81 -5.37
N GLU A 55 -3.47 16.12 -5.55
CA GLU A 55 -4.49 16.97 -6.15
C GLU A 55 -4.79 16.55 -7.61
N ARG A 56 -3.78 16.12 -8.37
CA ARG A 56 -3.96 15.58 -9.73
C ARG A 56 -4.79 14.30 -9.73
N VAL A 57 -4.56 13.39 -8.77
CA VAL A 57 -5.39 12.18 -8.61
C VAL A 57 -6.84 12.55 -8.31
N ALA A 58 -7.07 13.50 -7.41
CA ALA A 58 -8.43 13.95 -7.08
C ALA A 58 -9.10 14.68 -8.27
N ALA A 59 -8.36 15.52 -8.98
CA ALA A 59 -8.89 16.25 -10.15
C ALA A 59 -9.32 15.33 -11.31
N ALA A 60 -8.70 14.14 -11.42
CA ALA A 60 -9.14 13.13 -12.39
C ALA A 60 -10.50 12.49 -12.03
N HIS A 61 -10.96 12.62 -10.77
CA HIS A 61 -12.18 12.01 -10.26
C HIS A 61 -12.89 12.95 -9.25
N PRO A 62 -13.32 14.15 -9.64
CA PRO A 62 -13.69 15.24 -8.74
C PRO A 62 -14.86 14.91 -7.78
N ASP A 63 -15.78 14.04 -8.20
CA ASP A 63 -16.96 13.66 -7.39
C ASP A 63 -16.76 12.36 -6.59
N ALA A 64 -15.65 11.67 -6.81
CA ALA A 64 -15.42 10.34 -6.27
C ALA A 64 -14.14 10.20 -5.44
N VAL A 65 -13.30 11.23 -5.37
CA VAL A 65 -12.05 11.22 -4.61
C VAL A 65 -11.98 12.42 -3.67
N THR A 66 -11.74 12.16 -2.39
CA THR A 66 -11.38 13.15 -1.38
C THR A 66 -9.88 13.07 -1.12
N PRO A 67 -9.06 14.04 -1.53
CA PRO A 67 -7.64 14.06 -1.22
C PRO A 67 -7.42 14.49 0.24
N VAL A 68 -6.59 13.73 0.97
CA VAL A 68 -6.26 14.06 2.36
C VAL A 68 -4.75 13.98 2.56
N VAL A 69 -4.12 15.06 2.96
CA VAL A 69 -2.70 15.06 3.33
C VAL A 69 -2.58 14.57 4.77
N ALA A 70 -2.07 13.34 4.94
CA ALA A 70 -1.82 12.74 6.24
C ALA A 70 -0.70 11.69 6.14
N ASP A 71 0.16 11.65 7.17
CA ASP A 71 1.24 10.69 7.29
C ASP A 71 0.73 9.41 7.96
N ALA A 72 0.77 8.29 7.25
CA ALA A 72 0.39 6.98 7.77
C ALA A 72 1.28 6.52 8.95
N CYS A 73 2.48 7.10 9.11
CA CYS A 73 3.33 6.86 10.27
C CYS A 73 2.82 7.56 11.54
N VAL A 74 1.84 8.46 11.43
CA VAL A 74 1.28 9.24 12.54
C VAL A 74 -0.16 8.80 12.78
N VAL A 75 -0.36 7.91 13.74
CA VAL A 75 -1.67 7.28 14.00
C VAL A 75 -2.79 8.28 14.25
N ALA A 76 -2.50 9.42 14.87
CA ALA A 76 -3.48 10.48 15.13
C ALA A 76 -4.02 11.08 13.82
N GLN A 77 -3.14 11.37 12.84
CA GLN A 77 -3.56 11.90 11.54
C GLN A 77 -4.47 10.92 10.79
N LEU A 78 -4.14 9.61 10.81
CA LEU A 78 -5.03 8.60 10.23
C LEU A 78 -6.35 8.47 11.01
N GLY A 79 -6.32 8.66 12.32
CA GLY A 79 -7.53 8.71 13.16
C GLY A 79 -8.47 9.83 12.72
N ASP A 80 -7.94 11.03 12.50
CA ASP A 80 -8.70 12.18 12.00
C ASP A 80 -9.35 11.88 10.63
N VAL A 81 -8.63 11.19 9.73
CA VAL A 81 -9.19 10.75 8.43
C VAL A 81 -10.34 9.77 8.62
N VAL A 82 -10.20 8.78 9.52
CA VAL A 82 -11.27 7.80 9.79
C VAL A 82 -12.49 8.46 10.43
N ASP A 83 -12.31 9.45 11.29
CA ASP A 83 -13.40 10.23 11.89
C ASP A 83 -14.10 11.10 10.84
N GLN A 84 -13.35 11.68 9.90
CA GLN A 84 -13.91 12.36 8.74
C GLN A 84 -14.77 11.40 7.89
N ILE A 85 -14.25 10.21 7.54
CA ILE A 85 -14.99 9.17 6.81
C ILE A 85 -16.29 8.82 7.54
N ARG A 86 -16.21 8.56 8.85
CA ARG A 86 -17.39 8.23 9.67
C ARG A 86 -18.44 9.35 9.63
N SER A 87 -17.99 10.59 9.73
CA SER A 87 -18.88 11.77 9.74
C SER A 87 -19.54 12.03 8.38
N GLU A 88 -18.77 11.92 7.30
CA GLU A 88 -19.23 12.29 5.95
C GLU A 88 -19.95 11.15 5.21
N ARG A 89 -19.54 9.90 5.47
CA ARG A 89 -19.97 8.72 4.70
C ARG A 89 -20.66 7.65 5.55
N GLY A 90 -20.58 7.74 6.88
CA GLY A 90 -21.19 6.80 7.80
C GLY A 90 -20.44 5.47 7.96
N GLY A 91 -19.47 5.14 7.08
CA GLY A 91 -18.76 3.88 7.13
C GLY A 91 -17.64 3.71 6.10
N LEU A 92 -16.89 2.64 6.25
CA LEU A 92 -15.75 2.27 5.41
C LEU A 92 -15.88 0.80 5.00
N GLN A 93 -15.84 0.50 3.69
CA GLN A 93 -15.93 -0.87 3.17
C GLN A 93 -14.55 -1.42 2.78
N VAL A 94 -13.64 -0.57 2.32
CA VAL A 94 -12.31 -0.99 1.88
C VAL A 94 -11.25 -0.09 2.49
N ALA A 95 -10.19 -0.71 3.04
CA ALA A 95 -8.98 0.00 3.44
C ALA A 95 -7.77 -0.66 2.77
N VAL A 96 -6.95 0.15 2.06
CA VAL A 96 -5.72 -0.29 1.40
C VAL A 96 -4.52 0.42 2.03
N ALA A 97 -3.71 -0.33 2.77
CA ALA A 97 -2.44 0.13 3.32
C ALA A 97 -1.34 -0.08 2.27
N ASN A 98 -1.06 0.97 1.49
CA ASN A 98 -0.11 0.93 0.36
C ASN A 98 1.09 1.87 0.56
N ALA A 99 1.03 2.86 1.45
CA ALA A 99 2.14 3.77 1.71
C ALA A 99 3.43 3.01 2.07
N ALA A 100 4.52 3.33 1.38
CA ALA A 100 5.84 2.73 1.57
C ALA A 100 6.93 3.57 0.91
N ILE A 101 8.19 3.32 1.31
CA ILE A 101 9.38 3.89 0.69
C ILE A 101 10.40 2.79 0.41
N ILE A 102 11.46 3.11 -0.34
CA ILE A 102 12.63 2.24 -0.54
C ILE A 102 13.90 2.99 -0.15
N ALA A 103 14.80 2.31 0.54
CA ALA A 103 16.16 2.75 0.79
C ALA A 103 17.04 1.54 1.11
N GLY A 104 18.35 1.67 0.95
CA GLY A 104 19.33 0.60 1.16
C GLY A 104 20.65 0.95 0.48
N GLY A 105 21.37 -0.07 0.00
CA GLY A 105 22.64 0.09 -0.71
C GLY A 105 23.87 -0.24 0.14
N SER A 106 23.66 -0.72 1.38
CA SER A 106 24.74 -1.17 2.26
C SER A 106 24.50 -2.61 2.72
N LEU A 107 25.57 -3.31 3.07
CA LEU A 107 25.48 -4.60 3.74
C LEU A 107 24.88 -4.39 5.14
N GLN A 108 24.19 -5.41 5.67
CA GLN A 108 23.41 -5.26 6.90
C GLN A 108 24.25 -4.68 8.07
N TRP A 109 25.46 -5.16 8.26
CA TRP A 109 26.36 -4.72 9.34
C TRP A 109 26.99 -3.32 9.12
N GLU A 110 26.77 -2.71 7.96
CA GLU A 110 27.18 -1.35 7.59
C GLU A 110 25.98 -0.39 7.52
N THR A 111 24.76 -0.93 7.69
CA THR A 111 23.51 -0.15 7.62
C THR A 111 23.35 0.67 8.89
N ASP A 112 23.10 1.98 8.75
CA ASP A 112 22.81 2.88 9.86
C ASP A 112 21.48 2.49 10.54
N ASP A 113 21.45 2.47 11.86
CA ASP A 113 20.26 2.21 12.66
C ASP A 113 19.13 3.21 12.34
N ALA A 114 19.46 4.45 12.01
CA ALA A 114 18.48 5.47 11.61
C ALA A 114 17.77 5.09 10.30
N LEU A 115 18.45 4.43 9.35
CA LEU A 115 17.84 3.92 8.13
C LEU A 115 16.88 2.77 8.44
N LEU A 116 17.27 1.86 9.34
CA LEU A 116 16.39 0.80 9.80
C LEU A 116 15.12 1.36 10.44
N GLU A 117 15.25 2.31 11.37
CA GLU A 117 14.10 2.94 12.02
C GLU A 117 13.20 3.67 11.02
N HIS A 118 13.78 4.37 10.05
CA HIS A 118 13.04 5.08 9.02
C HIS A 118 12.19 4.14 8.17
N LEU A 119 12.79 3.07 7.64
CA LEU A 119 12.09 2.06 6.86
C LEU A 119 11.05 1.29 7.69
N TRP A 120 11.40 0.95 8.94
CA TRP A 120 10.44 0.29 9.84
C TRP A 120 9.19 1.14 10.06
N ARG A 121 9.36 2.43 10.30
CA ARG A 121 8.23 3.36 10.46
C ARG A 121 7.42 3.51 9.18
N ALA A 122 8.09 3.73 8.05
CA ALA A 122 7.42 3.99 6.78
C ALA A 122 6.71 2.77 6.20
N ASP A 123 7.26 1.56 6.35
CA ASP A 123 6.81 0.37 5.64
C ASP A 123 6.07 -0.66 6.51
N ALA A 124 6.35 -0.69 7.83
CA ALA A 124 5.69 -1.61 8.75
C ALA A 124 4.71 -0.88 9.69
N VAL A 125 5.16 0.19 10.39
CA VAL A 125 4.30 0.91 11.33
C VAL A 125 3.17 1.65 10.61
N SER A 126 3.36 2.16 9.40
CA SER A 126 2.30 2.77 8.59
C SER A 126 1.16 1.79 8.31
N VAL A 127 1.48 0.53 7.99
CA VAL A 127 0.49 -0.53 7.76
C VAL A 127 -0.22 -0.91 9.06
N TRP A 128 0.53 -1.06 10.15
CA TRP A 128 -0.02 -1.28 11.48
C TRP A 128 -1.00 -0.18 11.89
N ASN A 129 -0.62 1.09 11.73
CA ASN A 129 -1.46 2.23 12.06
C ASN A 129 -2.74 2.25 11.21
N THR A 130 -2.60 2.01 9.89
CA THR A 130 -3.75 1.94 8.98
C THR A 130 -4.73 0.86 9.43
N ALA A 131 -4.24 -0.35 9.74
CA ALA A 131 -5.08 -1.43 10.27
C ALA A 131 -5.74 -1.03 11.59
N LYS A 132 -4.98 -0.47 12.52
CA LYS A 132 -5.43 -0.08 13.86
C LYS A 132 -6.62 0.88 13.83
N VAL A 133 -6.61 1.87 12.92
CA VAL A 133 -7.69 2.87 12.87
C VAL A 133 -8.85 2.46 11.98
N THR A 134 -8.61 1.64 10.93
CA THR A 134 -9.65 1.29 9.95
C THR A 134 -10.43 0.03 10.32
N LEU A 135 -9.79 -1.00 10.92
CA LEU A 135 -10.46 -2.25 11.28
C LEU A 135 -11.69 -2.05 12.17
N PRO A 136 -11.68 -1.20 13.22
CA PRO A 136 -12.87 -0.96 14.02
C PRO A 136 -14.06 -0.41 13.21
N LEU A 137 -13.82 0.39 12.18
CA LEU A 137 -14.88 0.92 11.33
C LEU A 137 -15.33 -0.10 10.26
N LEU A 138 -14.40 -0.90 9.72
CA LEU A 138 -14.72 -2.03 8.83
C LEU A 138 -15.60 -3.07 9.52
N LEU A 139 -15.32 -3.40 10.80
CA LEU A 139 -16.09 -4.35 11.59
C LEU A 139 -17.53 -3.92 11.87
N GLN A 140 -17.84 -2.64 11.74
CA GLN A 140 -19.19 -2.09 11.92
C GLN A 140 -20.05 -2.17 10.64
N GLN A 141 -19.46 -2.59 9.51
CA GLN A 141 -20.17 -2.67 8.24
C GLN A 141 -21.01 -3.93 8.13
N ASP A 142 -22.09 -3.86 7.34
CA ASP A 142 -22.89 -5.02 6.99
C ASP A 142 -22.01 -6.08 6.29
N PRO A 143 -22.02 -7.33 6.76
CA PRO A 143 -21.27 -8.44 6.12
C PRO A 143 -21.55 -8.61 4.63
N VAL A 144 -22.73 -8.25 4.15
CA VAL A 144 -23.12 -8.30 2.74
C VAL A 144 -22.25 -7.37 1.90
N GLN A 145 -21.72 -6.30 2.47
CA GLN A 145 -20.82 -5.35 1.81
C GLN A 145 -19.37 -5.88 1.71
N ARG A 146 -19.07 -7.02 2.34
CA ARG A 146 -17.75 -7.67 2.35
C ARG A 146 -16.61 -6.73 2.72
N PRO A 147 -16.66 -6.10 3.91
CA PRO A 147 -15.63 -5.15 4.32
C PRO A 147 -14.26 -5.81 4.28
N THR A 148 -13.27 -5.10 3.73
CA THR A 148 -11.95 -5.68 3.44
C THR A 148 -10.82 -4.72 3.80
N PHE A 149 -9.78 -5.26 4.46
CA PHE A 149 -8.48 -4.64 4.65
C PHE A 149 -7.45 -5.32 3.75
N VAL A 150 -6.72 -4.55 2.95
CA VAL A 150 -5.63 -5.05 2.11
C VAL A 150 -4.33 -4.32 2.45
N ALA A 151 -3.26 -5.09 2.72
CA ALA A 151 -1.91 -4.55 2.89
C ALA A 151 -1.05 -4.83 1.65
N VAL A 152 -0.35 -3.81 1.16
CA VAL A 152 0.62 -3.96 0.07
C VAL A 152 1.99 -4.29 0.67
N ALA A 153 2.36 -5.56 0.56
CA ALA A 153 3.67 -6.09 0.93
C ALA A 153 4.70 -5.85 -0.20
N SER A 154 5.45 -6.86 -0.57
CA SER A 154 6.43 -6.88 -1.68
C SER A 154 6.97 -8.30 -1.83
N ALA A 155 7.51 -8.67 -2.99
CA ALA A 155 8.37 -9.85 -3.14
C ALA A 155 9.53 -9.84 -2.10
N ALA A 156 10.01 -8.67 -1.73
CA ALA A 156 10.98 -8.48 -0.64
C ALA A 156 10.47 -8.91 0.75
N GLY A 157 9.18 -9.15 0.91
CA GLY A 157 8.57 -9.71 2.12
C GLY A 157 8.53 -11.24 2.11
N GLU A 158 8.90 -11.89 1.02
CA GLU A 158 8.91 -13.33 0.83
C GLU A 158 10.33 -13.87 0.62
N GLN A 159 11.24 -13.04 0.13
CA GLN A 159 12.63 -13.37 -0.15
C GLN A 159 13.58 -12.25 0.26
N GLY A 160 14.87 -12.57 0.39
CA GLY A 160 15.93 -11.59 0.64
C GLY A 160 16.34 -10.88 -0.65
N LEU A 161 16.58 -9.58 -0.57
CA LEU A 161 17.18 -8.79 -1.63
C LEU A 161 18.54 -8.24 -1.17
N TYR A 162 19.54 -8.32 -2.03
CA TYR A 162 20.89 -7.86 -1.74
C TYR A 162 20.89 -6.38 -1.32
N GLN A 163 21.61 -6.05 -0.24
CA GLN A 163 21.72 -4.69 0.31
C GLN A 163 20.40 -3.98 0.65
N LEU A 164 19.29 -4.73 0.83
CA LEU A 164 17.96 -4.21 1.20
C LEU A 164 17.44 -4.87 2.49
N SER A 165 18.32 -5.27 3.41
CA SER A 165 17.94 -6.04 4.60
C SER A 165 16.87 -5.37 5.46
N ALA A 166 16.98 -4.06 5.71
CA ALA A 166 15.99 -3.31 6.49
C ALA A 166 14.62 -3.23 5.78
N TYR A 167 14.62 -3.04 4.46
CA TYR A 167 13.40 -3.07 3.64
C TYR A 167 12.75 -4.46 3.64
N CYS A 168 13.56 -5.52 3.40
CA CYS A 168 13.07 -6.89 3.45
C CYS A 168 12.45 -7.21 4.81
N MET A 169 13.11 -6.84 5.91
CA MET A 169 12.60 -7.05 7.26
C MET A 169 11.25 -6.36 7.47
N ALA A 170 11.11 -5.10 7.06
CA ALA A 170 9.85 -4.38 7.18
C ALA A 170 8.72 -5.03 6.33
N LYS A 171 9.03 -5.49 5.11
CA LYS A 171 8.03 -6.14 4.24
C LYS A 171 7.66 -7.56 4.70
N HIS A 172 8.59 -8.31 5.32
CA HIS A 172 8.26 -9.56 6.02
C HIS A 172 7.33 -9.32 7.21
N ALA A 173 7.55 -8.21 7.96
CA ALA A 173 6.65 -7.84 9.05
C ALA A 173 5.23 -7.55 8.56
N VAL A 174 5.05 -6.92 7.39
CA VAL A 174 3.72 -6.70 6.78
C VAL A 174 3.02 -8.02 6.49
N ILE A 175 3.73 -9.02 5.93
CA ILE A 175 3.18 -10.36 5.70
C ILE A 175 2.76 -11.04 7.02
N GLY A 176 3.62 -10.94 8.03
CA GLY A 176 3.32 -11.43 9.38
C GLY A 176 2.08 -10.78 9.97
N LEU A 177 1.96 -9.44 9.82
CA LEU A 177 0.82 -8.67 10.28
C LEU A 177 -0.49 -9.09 9.58
N VAL A 178 -0.48 -9.28 8.26
CA VAL A 178 -1.66 -9.75 7.51
C VAL A 178 -2.17 -11.08 8.07
N ARG A 179 -1.28 -12.04 8.32
CA ARG A 179 -1.63 -13.35 8.88
C ARG A 179 -2.16 -13.25 10.30
N ALA A 180 -1.56 -12.41 11.13
CA ALA A 180 -2.00 -12.17 12.51
C ALA A 180 -3.39 -11.50 12.53
N LEU A 181 -3.58 -10.43 11.76
CA LEU A 181 -4.88 -9.74 11.67
C LEU A 181 -5.99 -10.67 11.14
N ALA A 182 -5.68 -11.53 10.16
CA ALA A 182 -6.64 -12.52 9.68
C ALA A 182 -7.05 -13.50 10.79
N ALA A 183 -6.12 -13.90 11.65
CA ALA A 183 -6.45 -14.72 12.81
C ALA A 183 -7.29 -13.95 13.85
N ASP A 184 -6.96 -12.67 14.11
CA ASP A 184 -7.67 -11.83 15.08
C ASP A 184 -9.14 -11.60 14.68
N VAL A 185 -9.42 -11.49 13.37
CA VAL A 185 -10.80 -11.27 12.86
C VAL A 185 -11.47 -12.54 12.34
N ALA A 186 -10.89 -13.72 12.62
CA ALA A 186 -11.45 -14.99 12.17
C ALA A 186 -12.89 -15.18 12.70
N GLY A 187 -13.83 -15.48 11.79
CA GLY A 187 -15.26 -15.60 12.11
C GLY A 187 -16.01 -14.26 12.21
N LEU A 188 -15.34 -13.13 12.02
CA LEU A 188 -15.96 -11.81 11.89
C LEU A 188 -16.22 -11.46 10.41
N SER A 189 -16.90 -10.34 10.19
CA SER A 189 -17.34 -9.94 8.84
C SER A 189 -16.25 -9.38 7.94
N VAL A 190 -15.03 -9.13 8.45
CA VAL A 190 -13.95 -8.48 7.72
C VAL A 190 -13.03 -9.50 7.05
N THR A 191 -12.71 -9.26 5.77
CA THR A 191 -11.62 -9.94 5.07
C THR A 191 -10.32 -9.18 5.26
N VAL A 192 -9.24 -9.89 5.56
CA VAL A 192 -7.87 -9.35 5.58
C VAL A 192 -7.03 -10.11 4.55
N ALA A 193 -6.36 -9.38 3.66
CA ALA A 193 -5.47 -9.97 2.66
C ALA A 193 -4.22 -9.12 2.44
N GLY A 194 -3.18 -9.69 1.89
CA GLY A 194 -2.00 -9.00 1.41
C GLY A 194 -1.84 -9.15 -0.09
N VAL A 195 -1.17 -8.18 -0.72
CA VAL A 195 -0.69 -8.29 -2.10
C VAL A 195 0.81 -8.08 -2.11
N SER A 196 1.54 -8.92 -2.82
CA SER A 196 3.00 -8.93 -2.91
C SER A 196 3.44 -8.57 -4.34
N PRO A 197 3.65 -7.26 -4.63
CA PRO A 197 4.12 -6.81 -5.94
C PRO A 197 5.57 -7.22 -6.21
N TRP A 198 5.84 -7.56 -7.47
CA TRP A 198 7.17 -7.65 -8.03
C TRP A 198 7.58 -6.30 -8.65
N SER A 199 8.70 -6.28 -9.39
CA SER A 199 9.24 -5.06 -10.04
C SER A 199 8.13 -4.33 -10.82
N THR A 200 7.74 -3.17 -10.32
CA THR A 200 6.64 -2.36 -10.88
C THR A 200 7.20 -1.00 -11.29
N ASP A 201 6.86 -0.53 -12.48
CA ASP A 201 7.35 0.74 -13.06
C ASP A 201 6.81 1.94 -12.26
N THR A 202 7.61 2.36 -11.31
CA THR A 202 7.32 3.44 -10.37
C THR A 202 8.61 4.19 -10.03
N ALA A 203 8.48 5.35 -9.41
CA ALA A 203 9.64 6.07 -8.86
C ALA A 203 10.44 5.22 -7.85
N MET A 204 9.79 4.29 -7.15
CA MET A 204 10.45 3.36 -6.23
C MET A 204 11.36 2.38 -6.97
N LEU A 205 10.95 1.85 -8.13
CA LEU A 205 11.79 0.96 -8.94
C LEU A 205 13.01 1.72 -9.50
N ALA A 206 12.81 2.95 -9.98
CA ALA A 206 13.92 3.80 -10.43
C ALA A 206 14.91 4.09 -9.29
N ALA A 207 14.40 4.36 -8.08
CA ALA A 207 15.25 4.53 -6.90
C ALA A 207 15.99 3.23 -6.53
N THR A 208 15.38 2.06 -6.71
CA THR A 208 16.03 0.76 -6.49
C THR A 208 17.18 0.55 -7.47
N ALA A 209 17.01 0.92 -8.74
CA ALA A 209 18.10 0.88 -9.73
C ALA A 209 19.27 1.77 -9.30
N GLN A 210 19.00 2.98 -8.83
CA GLN A 210 20.03 3.89 -8.30
C GLN A 210 20.75 3.31 -7.07
N ILE A 211 20.05 2.64 -6.14
CA ILE A 211 20.65 1.96 -5.00
C ILE A 211 21.68 0.93 -5.45
N TYR A 212 21.41 0.22 -6.54
CA TYR A 212 22.34 -0.79 -7.10
C TYR A 212 23.35 -0.22 -8.11
N GLY A 213 23.36 1.09 -8.35
CA GLY A 213 24.25 1.73 -9.34
C GLY A 213 23.97 1.26 -10.76
N LEU A 214 22.71 0.96 -11.09
CA LEU A 214 22.30 0.49 -12.41
C LEU A 214 21.80 1.65 -13.25
N ASP A 215 22.24 1.69 -14.53
CA ASP A 215 21.78 2.68 -15.51
C ASP A 215 20.35 2.40 -16.03
N ASP A 216 19.89 1.14 -15.90
CA ASP A 216 18.54 0.71 -16.28
C ASP A 216 18.00 -0.33 -15.30
N ILE A 217 16.69 -0.60 -15.42
CA ILE A 217 15.98 -1.55 -14.53
C ILE A 217 16.07 -3.02 -14.99
N GLY A 218 16.64 -3.30 -16.17
CA GLY A 218 16.68 -4.65 -16.75
C GLY A 218 17.17 -5.73 -15.77
N PRO A 219 18.30 -5.52 -15.08
CA PRO A 219 18.79 -6.48 -14.09
C PRO A 219 17.83 -6.75 -12.94
N LEU A 220 16.93 -5.81 -12.60
CA LEU A 220 15.94 -5.96 -11.54
C LEU A 220 14.72 -6.78 -11.95
N LEU A 221 14.59 -7.13 -13.23
CA LEU A 221 13.43 -7.86 -13.77
C LEU A 221 13.54 -9.39 -13.58
N GLY A 222 14.64 -9.89 -13.02
CA GLY A 222 14.81 -11.32 -12.68
C GLY A 222 14.87 -12.26 -13.89
N GLY A 223 15.43 -11.83 -15.02
CA GLY A 223 15.80 -12.70 -16.17
C GLY A 223 14.64 -13.37 -16.94
N GLN A 224 13.43 -13.40 -16.43
CA GLN A 224 12.26 -13.99 -17.06
C GLN A 224 11.20 -12.96 -17.52
N ALA A 225 11.25 -11.74 -16.98
CA ALA A 225 10.35 -10.68 -17.37
C ALA A 225 11.00 -9.77 -18.42
N SER A 226 10.29 -9.47 -19.51
CA SER A 226 10.76 -8.54 -20.55
C SER A 226 10.55 -7.08 -20.18
N ARG A 227 9.77 -6.77 -19.16
CA ARG A 227 9.50 -5.43 -18.60
C ARG A 227 9.00 -5.50 -17.15
N ALA A 228 9.06 -4.38 -16.45
CA ALA A 228 8.37 -4.19 -15.19
C ALA A 228 6.83 -4.30 -15.37
N LEU A 229 6.13 -4.56 -14.27
CA LEU A 229 4.68 -4.43 -14.23
C LEU A 229 4.30 -2.95 -14.32
N GLU A 230 3.18 -2.66 -14.99
CA GLU A 230 2.56 -1.36 -14.87
C GLU A 230 1.86 -1.24 -13.49
N PRO A 231 1.80 -0.04 -12.88
CA PRO A 231 1.05 0.17 -11.65
C PRO A 231 -0.38 -0.35 -11.71
N ASP A 232 -1.04 -0.23 -12.86
CA ASP A 232 -2.41 -0.69 -13.08
C ASP A 232 -2.52 -2.22 -13.08
N GLU A 233 -1.51 -2.97 -13.53
CA GLU A 233 -1.48 -4.42 -13.44
C GLU A 233 -1.47 -4.87 -11.97
N VAL A 234 -0.66 -4.23 -11.12
CA VAL A 234 -0.64 -4.50 -9.67
C VAL A 234 -1.94 -4.07 -9.01
N ALA A 235 -2.45 -2.89 -9.36
CA ALA A 235 -3.72 -2.38 -8.84
C ALA A 235 -4.90 -3.29 -9.19
N SER A 236 -4.85 -4.05 -10.30
CA SER A 236 -5.88 -5.03 -10.64
C SER A 236 -5.93 -6.20 -9.64
N VAL A 237 -4.78 -6.64 -9.13
CA VAL A 237 -4.70 -7.68 -8.10
C VAL A 237 -5.18 -7.13 -6.75
N ILE A 238 -4.84 -5.89 -6.42
CA ILE A 238 -5.33 -5.22 -5.19
C ILE A 238 -6.85 -5.04 -5.27
N GLU A 239 -7.39 -4.59 -6.39
CA GLU A 239 -8.83 -4.51 -6.63
C GLU A 239 -9.52 -5.86 -6.43
N PHE A 240 -8.95 -6.93 -7.02
CA PHE A 240 -9.46 -8.29 -6.80
C PHE A 240 -9.47 -8.65 -5.32
N ALA A 241 -8.37 -8.39 -4.59
CA ALA A 241 -8.29 -8.67 -3.16
C ALA A 241 -9.37 -7.90 -2.36
N CYS A 242 -9.64 -6.64 -2.74
CA CYS A 242 -10.66 -5.80 -2.10
C CYS A 242 -12.09 -6.34 -2.28
N LEU A 243 -12.36 -7.04 -3.41
CA LEU A 243 -13.73 -7.42 -3.82
C LEU A 243 -14.00 -8.93 -3.69
N ALA A 244 -12.96 -9.76 -3.59
CA ALA A 244 -13.07 -11.21 -3.57
C ALA A 244 -13.78 -11.75 -2.32
N GLY A 245 -13.76 -11.00 -1.21
CA GLY A 245 -14.36 -11.43 0.06
C GLY A 245 -13.58 -12.58 0.72
N PRO A 246 -14.24 -13.44 1.51
CA PRO A 246 -13.56 -14.38 2.40
C PRO A 246 -12.63 -15.40 1.72
N VAL A 247 -12.74 -15.61 0.41
CA VAL A 247 -11.91 -16.58 -0.32
C VAL A 247 -10.42 -16.22 -0.32
N VAL A 248 -10.09 -14.94 -0.10
CA VAL A 248 -8.69 -14.46 0.00
C VAL A 248 -8.25 -14.15 1.43
N HIS A 249 -9.07 -14.47 2.42
CA HIS A 249 -8.78 -14.16 3.82
C HIS A 249 -7.47 -14.83 4.28
N GLY A 250 -6.56 -14.04 4.86
CA GLY A 250 -5.23 -14.48 5.32
C GLY A 250 -4.21 -14.76 4.20
N SER A 251 -4.61 -14.63 2.94
CA SER A 251 -3.75 -14.89 1.78
C SER A 251 -2.81 -13.71 1.50
N ILE A 252 -1.65 -14.05 0.95
CA ILE A 252 -0.74 -13.10 0.29
C ILE A 252 -0.79 -13.41 -1.20
N LEU A 253 -1.36 -12.50 -1.99
CA LEU A 253 -1.55 -12.67 -3.41
C LEU A 253 -0.32 -12.11 -4.17
N PRO A 254 0.39 -12.94 -4.94
CA PRO A 254 1.49 -12.43 -5.74
C PRO A 254 0.96 -11.59 -6.91
N ALA A 255 1.55 -10.42 -7.10
CA ALA A 255 1.35 -9.61 -8.30
C ALA A 255 2.67 -9.61 -9.10
N GLY A 256 2.87 -10.66 -9.89
CA GLY A 256 4.09 -10.91 -10.66
C GLY A 256 3.80 -11.56 -12.01
N ARG A 257 4.81 -11.62 -12.87
CA ARG A 257 4.70 -12.20 -14.22
C ARG A 257 5.13 -13.67 -14.30
N GLY A 258 4.95 -14.43 -13.20
CA GLY A 258 5.26 -15.86 -13.20
C GLY A 258 6.76 -16.18 -13.19
N GLY A 259 7.59 -15.27 -12.70
CA GLY A 259 8.98 -15.57 -12.39
C GLY A 259 9.02 -16.72 -11.37
N ARG A 260 9.80 -17.74 -11.67
CA ARG A 260 10.09 -18.78 -10.68
C ARG A 260 11.09 -18.21 -9.66
N GLU A 261 10.85 -18.56 -8.43
CA GLU A 261 11.78 -18.35 -7.31
C GLU A 261 13.18 -18.90 -7.63
#